data_e5aeacbba23a384ac23faccc65d844f8
#
_entry.id   e5aeacbba23a384ac23faccc65d844f8
#
_cell.length_a   1.000
_cell.length_b   1.000
_cell.length_c   1.000
_cell.angle_alpha   90.00
_cell.angle_beta   90.00
_cell.angle_gamma   90.00
#
_symmetry.space_group_name_H-M   'P 1'
#
loop_
_entity.id
_entity.type
_entity.pdbx_description
1 polymer ?
#
loop_
_entity_poly.entity_id
_entity_poly.type
_entity_poly.pdbx_seq_one_letter_code
_entity_poly.pdbx_strand_id
1 'polypeptide(L)'
;ALALLVTALLMLYFLCFRSPELGLRHRREKLFFTGDCLRRAFRIGLPMGCERIIMCGAQIMSTVIVAPLGIYAIAANAFAITAESLCYMPGYGIADAATTLVGQSLGAKRHDLARSFARITVVMGMAVMTVMGAIMYLAAPLMIGVMTPVPEVVSLGVSILRIEAFAEPMF
;
A
#
# COMPACT_ATOMS: atom_id res chain seq x y z
N ALA A 1 14.39 1.35 -11.46
CA ALA A 1 15.12 2.63 -11.37
C ALA A 1 14.65 3.62 -12.45
N LEU A 2 14.67 3.27 -13.74
CA LEU A 2 14.26 4.17 -14.86
C LEU A 2 12.80 4.64 -14.74
N ALA A 3 11.85 3.76 -14.42
CA ALA A 3 10.45 4.11 -14.26
C ALA A 3 10.23 5.14 -13.14
N LEU A 4 10.91 4.97 -12.00
CA LEU A 4 10.84 5.93 -10.89
C LEU A 4 11.42 7.29 -11.27
N LEU A 5 12.47 7.32 -12.08
CA LEU A 5 13.10 8.55 -12.56
C LEU A 5 12.16 9.29 -13.53
N VAL A 6 11.54 8.57 -14.46
CA VAL A 6 10.54 9.13 -15.39
C VAL A 6 9.33 9.66 -14.62
N THR A 7 8.81 8.93 -13.65
CA THR A 7 7.68 9.37 -12.81
C THR A 7 8.04 10.63 -12.01
N ALA A 8 9.23 10.68 -11.43
CA ALA A 8 9.71 11.85 -10.69
C ALA A 8 9.84 13.08 -11.60
N LEU A 9 10.40 12.92 -12.80
CA LEU A 9 10.53 13.99 -13.78
C LEU A 9 9.17 14.49 -14.28
N LEU A 10 8.23 13.58 -14.56
CA LEU A 10 6.86 13.93 -14.94
C LEU A 10 6.14 14.69 -13.82
N MET A 11 6.23 14.21 -12.57
CA MET A 11 5.67 14.90 -11.42
C MET A 11 6.28 16.31 -11.26
N LEU A 12 7.58 16.44 -11.41
CA LEU A 12 8.29 17.71 -11.31
C LEU A 12 7.88 18.66 -12.45
N TYR A 13 7.73 18.15 -13.68
CA TYR A 13 7.22 18.90 -14.82
C TYR A 13 5.79 19.40 -14.58
N PHE A 14 4.86 18.53 -14.12
CA PHE A 14 3.49 18.92 -13.82
C PHE A 14 3.42 19.96 -12.69
N LEU A 15 4.23 19.80 -11.65
CA LEU A 15 4.28 20.71 -10.51
C LEU A 15 4.84 22.08 -10.89
N CYS A 16 5.85 22.13 -11.80
CA CYS A 16 6.48 23.38 -12.20
C CYS A 16 5.71 24.12 -13.31
N PHE A 17 5.08 23.39 -14.24
CA PHE A 17 4.57 23.99 -15.47
C PHE A 17 3.05 23.92 -15.65
N ARG A 18 2.38 22.90 -15.07
CA ARG A 18 0.98 22.66 -15.34
C ARG A 18 0.02 22.99 -14.20
N SER A 19 0.51 23.10 -12.97
CA SER A 19 -0.35 23.40 -11.80
C SER A 19 -0.34 24.89 -11.50
N PRO A 20 -1.39 25.67 -11.86
CA PRO A 20 -1.44 27.10 -11.59
C PRO A 20 -1.56 27.42 -10.09
N GLU A 21 -2.11 26.50 -9.30
CA GLU A 21 -2.32 26.68 -7.85
C GLU A 21 -1.11 26.24 -6.99
N LEU A 22 -0.33 25.27 -7.45
CA LEU A 22 0.85 24.73 -6.76
C LEU A 22 2.16 25.11 -7.44
N GLY A 23 2.13 25.99 -8.46
CA GLY A 23 3.28 26.34 -9.27
C GLY A 23 4.41 26.95 -8.46
N LEU A 24 5.42 26.15 -8.15
CA LEU A 24 6.66 26.58 -7.47
C LEU A 24 7.34 27.75 -8.18
N ARG A 25 7.10 27.92 -9.48
CA ARG A 25 7.70 29.00 -10.29
C ARG A 25 6.99 30.35 -10.15
N HIS A 26 5.71 30.36 -9.78
CA HIS A 26 4.92 31.60 -9.73
C HIS A 26 4.96 32.25 -8.34
N ARG A 27 5.27 31.51 -7.29
CA ARG A 27 5.49 32.06 -5.95
C ARG A 27 6.98 32.31 -5.72
N ARG A 28 7.38 33.56 -5.89
CA ARG A 28 8.69 34.10 -5.45
C ARG A 28 8.82 34.20 -3.93
N GLU A 29 8.08 33.42 -3.18
CA GLU A 29 8.25 33.38 -1.74
C GLU A 29 9.47 32.53 -1.40
N LYS A 30 10.39 33.12 -0.65
CA LYS A 30 11.58 32.42 -0.12
C LYS A 30 11.10 31.18 0.60
N LEU A 31 11.68 30.02 0.28
CA LEU A 31 11.49 28.77 1.00
C LEU A 31 11.95 29.00 2.46
N PHE A 32 11.06 29.46 3.31
CA PHE A 32 11.30 29.57 4.75
C PHE A 32 11.07 28.18 5.36
N PHE A 33 12.15 27.52 5.75
CA PHE A 33 12.08 26.39 6.68
C PHE A 33 11.69 26.95 8.05
N THR A 34 10.40 27.09 8.28
CA THR A 34 9.90 27.49 9.60
C THR A 34 9.97 26.25 10.50
N GLY A 35 10.57 26.38 11.68
CA GLY A 35 10.68 25.27 12.65
C GLY A 35 9.34 24.59 12.97
N ASP A 36 8.23 25.34 12.93
CA ASP A 36 6.88 24.80 13.10
C ASP A 36 6.47 23.84 11.98
N CYS A 37 6.85 24.12 10.75
CA CYS A 37 6.58 23.23 9.61
C CYS A 37 7.34 21.92 9.75
N LEU A 38 8.62 21.99 10.14
CA LEU A 38 9.46 20.83 10.38
C LEU A 38 8.93 20.00 11.57
N ARG A 39 8.52 20.65 12.65
CA ARG A 39 7.93 19.98 13.82
C ARG A 39 6.63 19.25 13.48
N ARG A 40 5.76 19.85 12.65
CA ARG A 40 4.53 19.20 12.16
C ARG A 40 4.84 18.02 11.26
N ALA A 41 5.80 18.17 10.33
CA ALA A 41 6.24 17.09 9.45
C ALA A 41 6.81 15.91 10.25
N PHE A 42 7.67 16.18 11.24
CA PHE A 42 8.19 15.13 12.13
C PHE A 42 7.10 14.46 12.97
N ARG A 43 6.15 15.22 13.49
CA ARG A 43 5.05 14.67 14.30
C ARG A 43 4.14 13.71 13.52
N ILE A 44 4.02 13.90 12.21
CA ILE A 44 3.22 13.05 11.33
C ILE A 44 4.10 11.94 10.73
N GLY A 45 5.30 12.29 10.27
CA GLY A 45 6.18 11.35 9.58
C GLY A 45 6.81 10.30 10.49
N LEU A 46 7.08 10.64 11.76
CA LEU A 46 7.71 9.71 12.69
C LEU A 46 6.81 8.49 13.00
N PRO A 47 5.53 8.63 13.35
CA PRO A 47 4.64 7.48 13.54
C PRO A 47 4.51 6.62 12.26
N MET A 48 4.34 7.24 11.10
CA MET A 48 4.27 6.54 9.81
C MET A 48 5.57 5.81 9.47
N GLY A 49 6.72 6.42 9.79
CA GLY A 49 8.03 5.79 9.64
C GLY A 49 8.21 4.57 10.57
N CYS A 50 7.80 4.69 11.84
CA CYS A 50 7.83 3.58 12.78
C CYS A 50 6.91 2.42 12.35
N GLU A 51 5.69 2.73 11.90
CA GLU A 51 4.77 1.74 11.34
C GLU A 51 5.43 0.98 10.18
N ARG A 52 6.04 1.71 9.24
CA ARG A 52 6.70 1.09 8.09
C ARG A 52 7.88 0.20 8.48
N ILE A 53 8.68 0.62 9.47
CA ILE A 53 9.78 -0.19 10.01
C ILE A 53 9.26 -1.48 10.65
N ILE A 54 8.18 -1.40 11.42
CA ILE A 54 7.56 -2.58 12.05
C ILE A 54 7.04 -3.55 10.99
N MET A 55 6.34 -3.07 9.97
CA MET A 55 5.83 -3.88 8.88
C MET A 55 6.95 -4.56 8.08
N CYS A 56 8.00 -3.82 7.71
CA CYS A 56 9.17 -4.39 7.04
C CYS A 56 9.90 -5.41 7.94
N GLY A 57 10.02 -5.13 9.23
CA GLY A 57 10.59 -6.04 10.21
C GLY A 57 9.81 -7.34 10.33
N ALA A 58 8.47 -7.27 10.39
CA ALA A 58 7.60 -8.44 10.41
C ALA A 58 7.79 -9.32 9.16
N GLN A 59 7.89 -8.68 7.99
CA GLN A 59 8.09 -9.39 6.72
C GLN A 59 9.45 -10.10 6.65
N ILE A 60 10.52 -9.46 7.16
CA ILE A 60 11.84 -10.08 7.29
C ILE A 60 11.79 -11.25 8.29
N MET A 61 11.15 -11.08 9.44
CA MET A 61 10.99 -12.14 10.44
C MET A 61 10.23 -13.34 9.88
N SER A 62 9.15 -13.11 9.12
CA SER A 62 8.42 -14.19 8.43
C SER A 62 9.35 -15.00 7.53
N THR A 63 10.15 -14.32 6.72
CA THR A 63 11.12 -14.98 5.82
C THR A 63 12.19 -15.78 6.61
N VAL A 64 12.68 -15.24 7.73
CA VAL A 64 13.65 -15.94 8.60
C VAL A 64 13.05 -17.19 9.25
N ILE A 65 11.78 -17.16 9.63
CA ILE A 65 11.06 -18.30 10.20
C ILE A 65 10.85 -19.38 9.15
N VAL A 66 10.60 -19.01 7.89
CA VAL A 66 10.40 -19.95 6.78
C VAL A 66 11.71 -20.53 6.27
N ALA A 67 12.84 -19.82 6.45
CA ALA A 67 14.16 -20.24 5.92
C ALA A 67 14.60 -21.67 6.31
N PRO A 68 14.44 -22.16 7.56
CA PRO A 68 14.85 -23.52 7.95
C PRO A 68 13.96 -24.62 7.35
N LEU A 69 12.77 -24.29 6.79
CA LEU A 69 11.89 -25.26 6.14
C LEU A 69 12.38 -25.69 4.72
N GLY A 70 13.43 -25.07 4.23
CA GLY A 70 14.06 -25.44 2.97
C GLY A 70 13.74 -24.51 1.81
N ILE A 71 14.42 -24.76 0.68
CA ILE A 71 14.41 -23.86 -0.49
C ILE A 71 13.02 -23.76 -1.15
N TYR A 72 12.23 -24.83 -1.11
CA TYR A 72 10.88 -24.86 -1.67
C TYR A 72 9.90 -23.99 -0.85
N ALA A 73 10.06 -23.97 0.47
CA ALA A 73 9.25 -23.15 1.36
C ALA A 73 9.56 -21.64 1.18
N ILE A 74 10.83 -21.30 1.03
CA ILE A 74 11.23 -19.90 0.74
C ILE A 74 10.67 -19.45 -0.62
N ALA A 75 10.76 -20.31 -1.64
CA ALA A 75 10.21 -20.01 -2.96
C ALA A 75 8.68 -19.84 -2.91
N ALA A 76 7.98 -20.75 -2.23
CA ALA A 76 6.54 -20.69 -2.06
C ALA A 76 6.10 -19.39 -1.34
N ASN A 77 6.79 -19.01 -0.27
CA ASN A 77 6.54 -17.77 0.45
C ASN A 77 6.78 -16.54 -0.43
N ALA A 78 7.84 -16.50 -1.23
CA ALA A 78 8.12 -15.39 -2.13
C ALA A 78 7.05 -15.24 -3.23
N PHE A 79 6.58 -16.37 -3.78
CA PHE A 79 5.49 -16.36 -4.76
C PHE A 79 4.14 -15.97 -4.12
N ALA A 80 3.86 -16.44 -2.90
CA ALA A 80 2.67 -16.04 -2.16
C ALA A 80 2.63 -14.53 -1.93
N ILE A 81 3.70 -13.94 -1.40
CA ILE A 81 3.81 -12.47 -1.20
C ILE A 81 3.62 -11.70 -2.51
N THR A 82 4.14 -12.22 -3.62
CA THR A 82 3.98 -11.57 -4.93
C THR A 82 2.52 -11.65 -5.42
N ALA A 83 1.87 -12.80 -5.24
CA ALA A 83 0.48 -12.98 -5.61
C ALA A 83 -0.46 -12.14 -4.73
N GLU A 84 -0.22 -12.10 -3.42
CA GLU A 84 -0.92 -11.27 -2.44
C GLU A 84 -0.80 -9.78 -2.80
N SER A 85 0.40 -9.32 -3.20
CA SER A 85 0.62 -7.92 -3.56
C SER A 85 -0.28 -7.42 -4.70
N LEU A 86 -0.70 -8.30 -5.61
CA LEU A 86 -1.67 -7.98 -6.66
C LEU A 86 -3.08 -7.81 -6.07
N CYS A 87 -3.42 -8.55 -5.02
CA CYS A 87 -4.74 -8.54 -4.42
C CYS A 87 -5.03 -7.27 -3.63
N TYR A 88 -4.03 -6.69 -2.94
CA TYR A 88 -4.28 -5.45 -2.20
C TYR A 88 -4.01 -4.14 -2.98
N MET A 89 -3.62 -4.19 -4.23
CA MET A 89 -3.53 -2.98 -5.05
C MET A 89 -4.82 -2.15 -5.07
N PRO A 90 -6.03 -2.74 -5.23
CA PRO A 90 -7.27 -1.97 -5.15
C PRO A 90 -7.50 -1.35 -3.77
N GLY A 91 -7.12 -2.04 -2.69
CA GLY A 91 -7.20 -1.55 -1.32
C GLY A 91 -6.35 -0.29 -1.11
N TYR A 92 -5.12 -0.28 -1.60
CA TYR A 92 -4.26 0.92 -1.57
C TYR A 92 -4.89 2.09 -2.31
N GLY A 93 -5.50 1.85 -3.49
CA GLY A 93 -6.20 2.91 -4.22
C GLY A 93 -7.35 3.54 -3.42
N ILE A 94 -8.11 2.73 -2.70
CA ILE A 94 -9.18 3.23 -1.82
C ILE A 94 -8.60 3.99 -0.62
N ALA A 95 -7.52 3.49 -0.01
CA ALA A 95 -6.84 4.13 1.12
C ALA A 95 -6.28 5.52 0.72
N ASP A 96 -5.66 5.63 -0.44
CA ASP A 96 -5.14 6.90 -0.97
C ASP A 96 -6.28 7.90 -1.26
N ALA A 97 -7.39 7.44 -1.83
CA ALA A 97 -8.58 8.26 -2.02
C ALA A 97 -9.18 8.71 -0.67
N ALA A 98 -9.24 7.81 0.31
CA ALA A 98 -9.72 8.12 1.66
C ALA A 98 -8.88 9.22 2.32
N THR A 99 -7.56 9.09 2.32
CA THR A 99 -6.66 10.09 2.91
C THR A 99 -6.83 11.46 2.27
N THR A 100 -7.01 11.51 0.96
CA THR A 100 -7.21 12.75 0.21
C THR A 100 -8.55 13.41 0.56
N LEU A 101 -9.66 12.65 0.51
CA LEU A 101 -11.02 13.17 0.77
C LEU A 101 -11.19 13.61 2.22
N VAL A 102 -10.71 12.81 3.17
CA VAL A 102 -10.76 13.14 4.60
C VAL A 102 -9.87 14.35 4.89
N GLY A 103 -8.65 14.39 4.32
CA GLY A 103 -7.73 15.51 4.47
C GLY A 103 -8.30 16.83 3.96
N GLN A 104 -8.91 16.84 2.76
CA GLN A 104 -9.58 18.03 2.20
C GLN A 104 -10.78 18.47 3.04
N SER A 105 -11.58 17.52 3.54
CA SER A 105 -12.74 17.81 4.38
C SER A 105 -12.35 18.45 5.72
N LEU A 106 -11.27 17.95 6.33
CA LEU A 106 -10.68 18.52 7.55
C LEU A 106 -10.10 19.92 7.30
N GLY A 107 -9.41 20.10 6.17
CA GLY A 107 -8.87 21.39 5.76
C GLY A 107 -9.98 22.45 5.55
N ALA A 108 -11.13 22.04 5.03
CA ALA A 108 -12.34 22.84 4.89
C ALA A 108 -13.12 23.03 6.20
N LYS A 109 -12.65 22.49 7.34
CA LYS A 109 -13.31 22.49 8.67
C LYS A 109 -14.70 21.83 8.69
N ARG A 110 -14.97 20.94 7.73
CA ARG A 110 -16.24 20.21 7.63
C ARG A 110 -16.10 18.81 8.22
N HIS A 111 -16.15 18.73 9.53
CA HIS A 111 -15.97 17.47 10.28
C HIS A 111 -17.04 16.42 9.98
N ASP A 112 -18.26 16.84 9.63
CA ASP A 112 -19.35 15.92 9.28
C ASP A 112 -19.06 15.18 7.98
N LEU A 113 -18.55 15.90 6.96
CA LEU A 113 -18.13 15.28 5.71
C LEU A 113 -16.92 14.35 5.91
N ALA A 114 -15.96 14.75 6.74
CA ALA A 114 -14.80 13.92 7.03
C ALA A 114 -15.21 12.57 7.65
N ARG A 115 -16.16 12.56 8.59
CA ARG A 115 -16.71 11.34 9.18
C ARG A 115 -17.47 10.49 8.17
N SER A 116 -18.30 11.13 7.33
CA SER A 116 -19.03 10.41 6.27
C SER A 116 -18.08 9.75 5.28
N PHE A 117 -17.09 10.47 4.79
CA PHE A 117 -16.10 9.91 3.87
C PHE A 117 -15.29 8.79 4.53
N ALA A 118 -14.82 8.95 5.77
CA ALA A 118 -14.11 7.90 6.49
C ALA A 118 -14.97 6.63 6.62
N ARG A 119 -16.25 6.76 6.98
CA ARG A 119 -17.14 5.59 7.08
C ARG A 119 -17.37 4.91 5.73
N ILE A 120 -17.65 5.68 4.69
CA ILE A 120 -17.93 5.16 3.35
C ILE A 120 -16.69 4.45 2.80
N THR A 121 -15.51 5.04 2.94
CA THR A 121 -14.27 4.44 2.44
C THR A 121 -13.87 3.18 3.21
N VAL A 122 -14.09 3.12 4.52
CA VAL A 122 -13.88 1.90 5.30
C VAL A 122 -14.82 0.78 4.84
N VAL A 123 -16.12 1.06 4.73
CA VAL A 123 -17.09 0.02 4.28
C VAL A 123 -16.78 -0.42 2.86
N MET A 124 -16.46 0.50 1.97
CA MET A 124 -16.11 0.19 0.59
C MET A 124 -14.79 -0.60 0.52
N GLY A 125 -13.78 -0.22 1.32
CA GLY A 125 -12.51 -0.95 1.44
C GLY A 125 -12.74 -2.39 1.89
N MET A 126 -13.46 -2.58 3.00
CA MET A 126 -13.82 -3.92 3.49
C MET A 126 -14.56 -4.76 2.45
N ALA A 127 -15.53 -4.17 1.75
CA ALA A 127 -16.28 -4.89 0.71
C ALA A 127 -15.37 -5.32 -0.45
N VAL A 128 -14.54 -4.41 -0.96
CA VAL A 128 -13.61 -4.70 -2.06
C VAL A 128 -12.57 -5.73 -1.63
N MET A 129 -11.96 -5.58 -0.45
CA MET A 129 -10.96 -6.53 0.06
C MET A 129 -11.55 -7.90 0.34
N THR A 130 -12.81 -7.98 0.81
CA THR A 130 -13.52 -9.27 0.96
C THR A 130 -13.70 -9.95 -0.39
N VAL A 131 -14.10 -9.21 -1.43
CA VAL A 131 -14.23 -9.76 -2.78
C VAL A 131 -12.86 -10.20 -3.32
N MET A 132 -11.82 -9.40 -3.13
CA MET A 132 -10.47 -9.75 -3.56
C MET A 132 -9.92 -10.97 -2.80
N GLY A 133 -10.16 -11.07 -1.51
CA GLY A 133 -9.82 -12.27 -0.71
C GLY A 133 -10.54 -13.53 -1.21
N ALA A 134 -11.82 -13.43 -1.54
CA ALA A 134 -12.57 -14.54 -2.13
C ALA A 134 -12.01 -14.94 -3.51
N ILE A 135 -11.67 -13.97 -4.36
CA ILE A 135 -11.01 -14.22 -5.65
C ILE A 135 -9.66 -14.89 -5.44
N MET A 136 -8.84 -14.38 -4.52
CA MET A 136 -7.53 -14.95 -4.18
C MET A 136 -7.65 -16.39 -3.69
N TYR A 137 -8.61 -16.68 -2.82
CA TYR A 137 -8.86 -18.03 -2.32
C TYR A 137 -9.19 -19.02 -3.43
N LEU A 138 -10.06 -18.64 -4.36
CA LEU A 138 -10.48 -19.47 -5.49
C LEU A 138 -9.40 -19.57 -6.58
N ALA A 139 -8.71 -18.47 -6.87
CA ALA A 139 -7.71 -18.38 -7.91
C ALA A 139 -6.30 -18.81 -7.44
N ALA A 140 -6.08 -19.09 -6.16
CA ALA A 140 -4.78 -19.46 -5.59
C ALA A 140 -4.01 -20.53 -6.40
N PRO A 141 -4.63 -21.65 -6.82
CA PRO A 141 -3.92 -22.66 -7.60
C PRO A 141 -3.52 -22.16 -9.00
N LEU A 142 -4.32 -21.29 -9.59
CA LEU A 142 -4.02 -20.69 -10.89
C LEU A 142 -2.88 -19.67 -10.77
N MET A 143 -2.92 -18.82 -9.76
CA MET A 143 -1.94 -17.75 -9.54
C MET A 143 -0.54 -18.34 -9.32
N ILE A 144 -0.42 -19.31 -8.41
CA ILE A 144 0.87 -19.96 -8.15
C ILE A 144 1.28 -20.87 -9.31
N GLY A 145 0.36 -21.59 -9.94
CA GLY A 145 0.64 -22.47 -11.07
C GLY A 145 1.19 -21.76 -12.32
N VAL A 146 0.82 -20.50 -12.53
CA VAL A 146 1.40 -19.66 -13.60
C VAL A 146 2.82 -19.20 -13.24
N MET A 147 3.12 -19.03 -11.94
CA MET A 147 4.43 -18.53 -11.48
C MET A 147 5.50 -19.63 -11.42
N THR A 148 5.11 -20.87 -11.16
CA THR A 148 6.04 -22.00 -11.05
C THR A 148 5.43 -23.33 -11.50
N PRO A 149 6.19 -24.17 -12.24
CA PRO A 149 5.77 -25.52 -12.62
C PRO A 149 6.07 -26.58 -11.53
N VAL A 150 6.74 -26.20 -10.42
CA VAL A 150 7.16 -27.15 -9.37
C VAL A 150 5.98 -27.49 -8.45
N PRO A 151 5.51 -28.76 -8.43
CA PRO A 151 4.26 -29.12 -7.72
C PRO A 151 4.36 -28.93 -6.20
N GLU A 152 5.55 -29.13 -5.61
CA GLU A 152 5.79 -28.94 -4.19
C GLU A 152 5.63 -27.46 -3.78
N VAL A 153 6.16 -26.54 -4.60
CA VAL A 153 6.02 -25.09 -4.39
C VAL A 153 4.58 -24.65 -4.59
N VAL A 154 3.89 -25.22 -5.58
CA VAL A 154 2.46 -24.91 -5.82
C VAL A 154 1.60 -25.31 -4.64
N SER A 155 1.77 -26.53 -4.11
CA SER A 155 0.96 -27.01 -2.98
C SER A 155 1.15 -26.18 -1.71
N LEU A 156 2.39 -25.82 -1.38
CA LEU A 156 2.71 -24.96 -0.26
C LEU A 156 2.20 -23.52 -0.47
N GLY A 157 2.44 -22.94 -1.64
CA GLY A 157 2.03 -21.59 -1.97
C GLY A 157 0.49 -21.41 -1.96
N VAL A 158 -0.24 -22.39 -2.48
CA VAL A 158 -1.72 -22.39 -2.43
C VAL A 158 -2.23 -22.44 -0.98
N SER A 159 -1.57 -23.22 -0.11
CA SER A 159 -1.95 -23.30 1.31
C SER A 159 -1.72 -21.97 2.01
N ILE A 160 -0.59 -21.32 1.75
CA ILE A 160 -0.26 -20.00 2.30
C ILE A 160 -1.29 -18.97 1.83
N LEU A 161 -1.54 -18.84 0.51
CA LEU A 161 -2.50 -17.88 -0.03
C LEU A 161 -3.92 -18.07 0.49
N ARG A 162 -4.35 -19.31 0.72
CA ARG A 162 -5.67 -19.58 1.29
C ARG A 162 -5.79 -19.12 2.74
N ILE A 163 -4.72 -19.21 3.52
CA ILE A 163 -4.70 -18.69 4.90
C ILE A 163 -4.71 -17.16 4.88
N GLU A 164 -3.91 -16.53 4.04
CA GLU A 164 -3.83 -15.08 3.88
C GLU A 164 -5.15 -14.48 3.38
N ALA A 165 -5.89 -15.19 2.51
CA ALA A 165 -7.20 -14.75 2.01
C ALA A 165 -8.22 -14.46 3.12
N PHE A 166 -8.11 -15.10 4.29
CA PHE A 166 -8.95 -14.79 5.45
C PHE A 166 -8.53 -13.52 6.18
N ALA A 167 -7.29 -13.08 6.03
CA ALA A 167 -6.79 -11.85 6.63
C ALA A 167 -7.12 -10.60 5.78
N GLU A 168 -7.30 -10.77 4.47
CA GLU A 168 -7.57 -9.69 3.51
C GLU A 168 -8.70 -8.72 3.92
N PRO A 169 -9.86 -9.15 4.45
CA PRO A 169 -10.92 -8.21 4.85
C PRO A 169 -10.55 -7.32 6.03
N MET A 170 -9.49 -7.64 6.77
CA MET A 170 -9.03 -6.88 7.92
C MET A 170 -7.90 -5.89 7.60
N PHE A 171 -7.37 -5.97 6.38
CA PHE A 171 -6.40 -5.03 5.85
C PHE A 171 -7.08 -3.77 5.36
#